data_daaa167ba6a8e6a162c7c6118e4bcbb5
#
_entry.id   daaa167ba6a8e6a162c7c6118e4bcbb5
#
_cell.length_a   1.000
_cell.length_b   1.000
_cell.length_c   1.000
_cell.angle_alpha   90.00
_cell.angle_beta   90.00
_cell.angle_gamma   90.00
#
_symmetry.space_group_name_H-M   'P 1'
#
loop_
_entity.id
_entity.type
_entity.pdbx_description
1 polymer ?
#
loop_
_entity_poly.entity_id
_entity_poly.type
_entity_poly.pdbx_seq_one_letter_code
_entity_poly.pdbx_strand_id
1 'polypeptide(L)'
;MLFRSPKFEQEWSGELKDALAALGLTDAFDPDLADFSLLGDDPRGYYLSQVIHAARIEVNEEGTEAAAATVVAAASGAVPPQEGVTLIFDRPFLYGIVDLQNGVPLFLGTFEGL
;
A
#
# COMPACT_ATOMS: atom_id res chain seq x y z
N MET A 1 20.13 10.06 -10.49
CA MET A 1 18.73 10.45 -10.22
C MET A 1 18.64 10.81 -8.76
N LEU A 2 18.23 12.05 -8.45
CA LEU A 2 17.98 12.50 -7.09
C LEU A 2 16.48 12.49 -6.84
N PHE A 3 16.06 11.82 -5.78
CA PHE A 3 14.67 11.70 -5.35
C PHE A 3 14.52 12.44 -4.01
N ARG A 4 13.59 13.37 -3.94
CA ARG A 4 13.21 14.06 -2.71
C ARG A 4 11.74 13.89 -2.45
N SER A 5 11.42 13.12 -1.41
CA SER A 5 10.07 12.92 -0.89
C SER A 5 9.98 13.56 0.51
N PRO A 6 8.85 14.12 0.91
CA PRO A 6 8.64 14.49 2.29
C PRO A 6 8.66 13.24 3.18
N LYS A 7 9.04 13.42 4.44
CA LYS A 7 8.72 12.45 5.49
C LYS A 7 7.24 12.57 5.77
N PHE A 8 6.54 11.45 5.86
CA PHE A 8 5.14 11.48 6.23
C PHE A 8 4.73 10.21 6.95
N GLU A 9 3.70 10.35 7.74
CA GLU A 9 2.98 9.27 8.38
C GLU A 9 1.51 9.44 8.06
N GLN A 10 0.89 8.37 7.60
CA GLN A 10 -0.55 8.35 7.31
C GLN A 10 -1.18 7.10 7.91
N GLU A 11 -2.34 7.33 8.50
CA GLU A 11 -3.25 6.27 8.95
C GLU A 11 -4.56 6.40 8.20
N TRP A 12 -5.09 5.28 7.77
CA TRP A 12 -6.40 5.19 7.16
C TRP A 12 -7.19 4.05 7.78
N SER A 13 -8.47 4.29 8.04
CA SER A 13 -9.40 3.26 8.47
C SER A 13 -10.76 3.51 7.81
N GLY A 14 -11.36 2.46 7.33
CA GLY A 14 -12.66 2.55 6.67
C GLY A 14 -13.39 1.22 6.62
N GLU A 15 -14.69 1.31 6.45
CA GLU A 15 -15.58 0.19 6.22
C GLU A 15 -15.62 -0.10 4.72
N LEU A 16 -15.38 -1.35 4.32
CA LEU A 16 -15.22 -1.74 2.91
C LEU A 16 -16.39 -2.56 2.35
N LYS A 17 -17.44 -2.84 3.12
CA LYS A 17 -18.55 -3.69 2.69
C LYS A 17 -19.15 -3.24 1.36
N ASP A 18 -19.51 -1.97 1.25
CA ASP A 18 -20.15 -1.44 0.05
C ASP A 18 -19.21 -1.47 -1.17
N ALA A 19 -17.92 -1.16 -0.96
CA ALA A 19 -16.92 -1.22 -2.02
C ALA A 19 -16.69 -2.66 -2.52
N LEU A 20 -16.61 -3.62 -1.61
CA LEU A 20 -16.44 -5.04 -1.95
C LEU A 20 -17.70 -5.59 -2.63
N ALA A 21 -18.88 -5.21 -2.19
CA ALA A 21 -20.13 -5.59 -2.83
C ALA A 21 -20.22 -5.02 -4.27
N ALA A 22 -19.80 -3.78 -4.48
CA ALA A 22 -19.71 -3.17 -5.82
C ALA A 22 -18.72 -3.89 -6.75
N LEU A 23 -17.67 -4.51 -6.18
CA LEU A 23 -16.71 -5.34 -6.90
C LEU A 23 -17.18 -6.79 -7.14
N GLY A 24 -18.37 -7.15 -6.66
CA GLY A 24 -18.98 -8.45 -6.89
C GLY A 24 -18.96 -9.42 -5.70
N LEU A 25 -18.41 -9.02 -4.55
CA LEU A 25 -18.45 -9.82 -3.33
C LEU A 25 -19.79 -9.58 -2.61
N THR A 26 -20.84 -10.22 -3.08
CA THR A 26 -22.21 -10.04 -2.56
C THR A 26 -22.65 -11.15 -1.61
N ASP A 27 -22.44 -12.40 -1.98
CA ASP A 27 -22.97 -13.56 -1.26
C ASP A 27 -22.42 -13.68 0.16
N ALA A 28 -21.16 -13.30 0.36
CA ALA A 28 -20.52 -13.31 1.68
C ALA A 28 -21.20 -12.41 2.71
N PHE A 29 -21.94 -11.39 2.28
CA PHE A 29 -22.67 -10.44 3.11
C PHE A 29 -24.14 -10.77 3.29
N ASP A 30 -24.64 -11.76 2.55
CA ASP A 30 -26.03 -12.19 2.62
C ASP A 30 -26.13 -13.38 3.58
N PRO A 31 -26.95 -13.29 4.66
CA PRO A 31 -27.09 -14.38 5.62
C PRO A 31 -27.66 -15.66 5.03
N ASP A 32 -28.38 -15.57 3.91
CA ASP A 32 -29.01 -16.70 3.25
C ASP A 32 -28.13 -17.36 2.17
N LEU A 33 -27.12 -16.63 1.68
CA LEU A 33 -26.23 -17.06 0.60
C LEU A 33 -24.80 -17.35 1.05
N ALA A 34 -24.37 -16.75 2.17
CA ALA A 34 -23.01 -16.96 2.68
C ALA A 34 -22.76 -18.40 3.11
N ASP A 35 -21.65 -18.96 2.69
CA ASP A 35 -21.19 -20.29 3.12
C ASP A 35 -19.82 -20.20 3.78
N PHE A 36 -19.82 -20.09 5.09
CA PHE A 36 -18.65 -20.18 5.96
C PHE A 36 -18.72 -21.41 6.87
N SER A 37 -19.32 -22.49 6.40
CA SER A 37 -19.53 -23.73 7.16
C SER A 37 -18.24 -24.36 7.70
N LEU A 38 -17.09 -24.07 7.06
CA LEU A 38 -15.78 -24.52 7.53
C LEU A 38 -15.25 -23.79 8.77
N LEU A 39 -15.87 -22.66 9.18
CA LEU A 39 -15.47 -21.92 10.39
C LEU A 39 -16.05 -22.53 11.66
N GLY A 40 -17.15 -23.26 11.60
CA GLY A 40 -17.78 -23.87 12.76
C GLY A 40 -19.20 -24.41 12.46
N ASP A 41 -19.81 -24.99 13.46
CA ASP A 41 -21.08 -25.71 13.38
C ASP A 41 -22.30 -24.95 13.91
N ASP A 42 -22.33 -23.61 13.78
CA ASP A 42 -23.53 -22.83 14.17
C ASP A 42 -24.66 -23.11 13.19
N PRO A 43 -25.82 -23.62 13.66
CA PRO A 43 -26.97 -23.92 12.80
C PRO A 43 -27.53 -22.70 12.06
N ARG A 44 -27.23 -21.51 12.51
CA ARG A 44 -27.66 -20.26 11.86
C ARG A 44 -26.73 -19.82 10.72
N GLY A 45 -25.59 -20.53 10.57
CA GLY A 45 -24.55 -20.17 9.64
C GLY A 45 -23.77 -18.91 10.07
N TYR A 46 -22.82 -18.53 9.23
CA TYR A 46 -21.98 -17.35 9.39
C TYR A 46 -22.03 -16.52 8.11
N TYR A 47 -22.03 -15.21 8.28
CA TYR A 47 -21.91 -14.25 7.18
C TYR A 47 -21.08 -13.04 7.61
N LEU A 48 -20.56 -12.29 6.66
CA LEU A 48 -19.83 -11.04 6.95
C LEU A 48 -20.83 -9.90 7.16
N SER A 49 -20.95 -9.41 8.38
CA SER A 49 -21.78 -8.24 8.67
C SER A 49 -21.07 -6.94 8.34
N GLN A 50 -19.74 -6.92 8.49
CA GLN A 50 -18.91 -5.74 8.39
C GLN A 50 -17.48 -6.12 8.00
N VAL A 51 -16.82 -5.27 7.22
CA VAL A 51 -15.39 -5.37 6.91
C VAL A 51 -14.72 -4.05 7.21
N ILE A 52 -13.92 -4.03 8.28
CA ILE A 52 -13.12 -2.85 8.64
C ILE A 52 -11.69 -3.09 8.20
N HIS A 53 -11.15 -2.17 7.41
CA HIS A 53 -9.75 -2.17 7.00
C HIS A 53 -9.04 -0.97 7.61
N ALA A 54 -7.88 -1.21 8.21
CA ALA A 54 -7.00 -0.16 8.71
C ALA A 54 -5.60 -0.36 8.15
N ALA A 55 -4.99 0.72 7.72
CA ALA A 55 -3.63 0.73 7.20
C ALA A 55 -2.86 1.93 7.78
N ARG A 56 -1.58 1.71 8.06
CA ARG A 56 -0.64 2.76 8.45
C ARG A 56 0.60 2.65 7.60
N ILE A 57 1.11 3.77 7.17
CA ILE A 57 2.38 3.88 6.49
C ILE A 57 3.21 5.00 7.10
N GLU A 58 4.49 4.74 7.29
CA GLU A 58 5.47 5.72 7.71
C GLU A 58 6.62 5.74 6.71
N VAL A 59 6.94 6.93 6.21
CA VAL A 59 8.05 7.14 5.28
C VAL A 59 9.04 8.09 5.93
N ASN A 60 10.24 7.59 6.16
CA ASN A 60 11.34 8.33 6.77
C ASN A 60 12.65 8.12 5.99
N GLU A 61 13.73 8.73 6.44
CA GLU A 61 15.03 8.68 5.77
C GLU A 61 15.76 7.35 5.93
N GLU A 62 15.46 6.55 6.96
CA GLU A 62 16.17 5.32 7.25
C GLU A 62 15.96 4.25 6.17
N GLY A 63 14.79 4.23 5.55
CA GLY A 63 14.46 3.32 4.45
C GLY A 63 15.13 3.69 3.12
N THR A 64 15.47 4.96 2.91
CA THR A 64 16.11 5.47 1.68
C THR A 64 17.62 5.57 1.79
N GLU A 65 18.18 5.79 2.97
CA GLU A 65 19.63 5.84 3.18
C GLU A 65 20.31 4.48 2.94
N ALA A 66 19.68 3.37 3.31
CA ALA A 66 20.21 2.04 3.05
C ALA A 66 20.37 1.76 1.54
N ALA A 67 19.46 2.27 0.71
CA ALA A 67 19.56 2.15 -0.75
C ALA A 67 20.60 3.13 -1.34
N ALA A 68 20.75 4.33 -0.79
CA ALA A 68 21.72 5.32 -1.22
C ALA A 68 23.17 4.92 -0.87
N ALA A 69 23.39 4.35 0.31
CA ALA A 69 24.71 3.86 0.72
C ALA A 69 25.20 2.70 -0.16
N THR A 70 24.32 1.84 -0.62
CA THR A 70 24.66 0.74 -1.52
C THR A 70 25.06 1.24 -2.92
N VAL A 71 24.43 2.30 -3.40
CA VAL A 71 24.74 2.92 -4.70
C VAL A 71 26.09 3.66 -4.65
N VAL A 72 26.40 4.34 -3.54
CA VAL A 72 27.67 5.07 -3.38
C VAL A 72 28.86 4.09 -3.27
N ALA A 73 28.68 2.95 -2.62
CA ALA A 73 29.73 1.93 -2.52
C ALA A 73 30.04 1.24 -3.88
N ALA A 74 29.09 1.23 -4.82
CA ALA A 74 29.29 0.69 -6.17
C ALA A 74 29.88 1.71 -7.16
N ALA A 75 29.94 3.00 -6.82
CA ALA A 75 30.34 4.09 -7.73
C ALA A 75 31.84 4.46 -7.67
N SER A 76 32.72 3.61 -7.15
CA SER A 76 34.17 3.84 -7.15
C SER A 76 34.86 3.61 -8.51
N GLY A 77 34.13 3.36 -9.58
CA GLY A 77 34.58 3.42 -10.95
C GLY A 77 34.13 4.73 -11.60
N ALA A 78 35.07 5.51 -12.17
CA ALA A 78 34.80 6.81 -12.80
C ALA A 78 33.79 6.69 -13.97
N VAL A 79 32.52 6.75 -13.63
CA VAL A 79 31.43 6.98 -14.59
C VAL A 79 31.21 8.51 -14.62
N PRO A 80 31.20 9.17 -15.82
CA PRO A 80 30.88 10.59 -15.92
C PRO A 80 29.53 10.83 -15.24
N PRO A 81 29.33 11.95 -14.54
CA PRO A 81 28.04 12.26 -13.96
C PRO A 81 27.00 12.33 -15.10
N GLN A 82 26.13 11.33 -15.19
CA GLN A 82 24.93 11.45 -15.96
C GLN A 82 24.14 12.64 -15.39
N GLU A 83 23.69 13.53 -16.23
CA GLU A 83 22.76 14.59 -15.85
C GLU A 83 21.56 13.89 -15.18
N GLY A 84 21.56 13.87 -13.85
CA GLY A 84 20.58 13.12 -13.08
C GLY A 84 19.26 13.85 -13.09
N VAL A 85 18.20 13.17 -13.47
CA VAL A 85 16.85 13.66 -13.27
C VAL A 85 16.62 13.85 -11.77
N THR A 86 16.25 15.09 -11.38
CA THR A 86 15.84 15.41 -10.01
C THR A 86 14.33 15.40 -9.95
N LEU A 87 13.77 14.51 -9.12
CA LEU A 87 12.35 14.45 -8.84
C LEU A 87 12.08 15.01 -7.44
N ILE A 88 11.26 16.07 -7.37
CA ILE A 88 10.85 16.73 -6.14
C ILE A 88 9.35 16.53 -5.98
N PHE A 89 8.94 15.88 -4.90
CA PHE A 89 7.54 15.66 -4.54
C PHE A 89 7.11 16.74 -3.54
N ASP A 90 6.78 17.92 -4.04
CA ASP A 90 6.31 19.10 -3.29
C ASP A 90 4.81 19.39 -3.47
N ARG A 91 4.09 18.47 -4.07
CA ARG A 91 2.65 18.53 -4.40
C ARG A 91 1.97 17.23 -4.01
N PRO A 92 0.63 17.19 -3.99
CA PRO A 92 -0.09 15.95 -3.83
C PRO A 92 0.38 14.88 -4.83
N PHE A 93 0.62 13.67 -4.35
CA PHE A 93 1.10 12.56 -5.17
C PHE A 93 0.46 11.23 -4.75
N LEU A 94 0.48 10.29 -5.69
CA LEU A 94 0.16 8.90 -5.43
C LEU A 94 1.43 8.16 -5.01
N TYR A 95 1.30 7.24 -4.07
CA TYR A 95 2.40 6.35 -3.69
C TYR A 95 1.90 4.91 -3.60
N GLY A 96 2.83 3.97 -3.69
CA GLY A 96 2.53 2.56 -3.52
C GLY A 96 3.76 1.74 -3.20
N ILE A 97 3.52 0.62 -2.54
CA ILE A 97 4.49 -0.46 -2.36
C ILE A 97 4.01 -1.63 -3.21
N VAL A 98 4.83 -2.07 -4.14
CA VAL A 98 4.49 -3.13 -5.10
C VAL A 98 5.50 -4.26 -5.00
N ASP A 99 5.01 -5.48 -4.90
CA ASP A 99 5.83 -6.66 -5.12
C ASP A 99 6.14 -6.79 -6.62
N LEU A 100 7.38 -6.50 -6.99
CA LEU A 100 7.81 -6.49 -8.39
C LEU A 100 7.88 -7.88 -9.02
N GLN A 101 8.01 -8.94 -8.22
CA GLN A 101 8.06 -10.30 -8.75
C GLN A 101 6.70 -10.77 -9.23
N ASN A 102 5.66 -10.42 -8.48
CA ASN A 102 4.30 -10.85 -8.75
C ASN A 102 3.42 -9.74 -9.35
N GLY A 103 3.93 -8.51 -9.38
CA GLY A 103 3.17 -7.35 -9.87
C GLY A 103 1.98 -6.97 -8.98
N VAL A 104 2.06 -7.29 -7.69
CA VAL A 104 0.96 -7.09 -6.74
C VAL A 104 1.19 -5.84 -5.90
N PRO A 105 0.27 -4.86 -5.90
CA PRO A 105 0.34 -3.75 -4.97
C PRO A 105 0.03 -4.23 -3.55
N LEU A 106 0.95 -3.95 -2.62
CA LEU A 106 0.81 -4.24 -1.19
C LEU A 106 0.20 -3.06 -0.44
N PHE A 107 0.60 -1.84 -0.81
CA PHE A 107 0.04 -0.58 -0.31
C PHE A 107 -0.16 0.39 -1.46
N LEU A 108 -1.28 1.10 -1.42
CA LEU A 108 -1.56 2.24 -2.31
C LEU A 108 -2.14 3.37 -1.48
N GLY A 109 -1.76 4.59 -1.78
CA GLY A 109 -2.29 5.75 -1.08
C GLY A 109 -2.06 7.05 -1.83
N THR A 110 -2.71 8.09 -1.34
CA THR A 110 -2.53 9.48 -1.79
C THR A 110 -1.93 10.30 -0.66
N PHE A 111 -0.95 11.12 -0.98
CA PHE A 111 -0.46 12.15 -0.09
C PHE A 111 -0.95 13.51 -0.60
N GLU A 112 -1.75 14.20 0.20
CA GLU A 112 -2.41 15.46 -0.21
C GLU A 112 -1.66 16.72 0.22
N GLY A 113 -0.54 16.55 0.92
CA GLY A 113 0.31 17.63 1.40
C GLY A 113 0.39 17.71 2.92
N LEU A 114 1.32 18.56 3.39
CA LEU A 114 1.54 18.87 4.81
C LEU A 114 0.48 19.83 5.33
#